data_9dc79fd3add77c0ae0db6a942ba6f4dd
#
_entry.id   9dc79fd3add77c0ae0db6a942ba6f4dd
#
_cell.length_a   1.000
_cell.length_b   1.000
_cell.length_c   1.000
_cell.angle_alpha   90.00
_cell.angle_beta   90.00
_cell.angle_gamma   90.00
#
_symmetry.space_group_name_H-M   'P 1'
#
loop_
_entity.id
_entity.type
_entity.pdbx_description
1 polymer ?
#
loop_
_entity_poly.entity_id
_entity_poly.type
_entity_poly.pdbx_seq_one_letter_code
_entity_poly.pdbx_strand_id
1 'polypeptide(L)'
;MKKTSSFLKFLIFLGLSFFISQTAFAKDKLTLYCSVEIDVCEILVQAFEKETGIDVAMTRKSSGETFAQIKAEGSNPKGDVWFGGTGDPHLTASQEGLTYEYKSIHFDDLLPAAQNQAINGAFKTVGIYVGALGFGYNKDIIKSKGLPEPKSWADLTNPVYKGEIQVANPNSSGTAYTTLATILQIFGEEKGWDYMKALHQNINQYTKSGSAPIKATARGENTIGICFQHDGVKQSKNGLPVVTVSPSEGTGYEVGSMSIIDGGRNLDEAKIFYDWALSPATQTLVFTSGKSLQVPANTKAQADPDAPDLSTIKLIDYDFKTYGNKDKRAELLAKWDNEVSVIPR
;
A
#
# COMPACT_ATOMS: atom_id res chain seq x y z
N MET A 1 -60.98 44.58 70.41
CA MET A 1 -60.40 43.30 70.71
C MET A 1 -60.85 42.28 69.67
N LYS A 2 -60.23 42.17 68.52
CA LYS A 2 -60.54 41.10 67.54
C LYS A 2 -59.22 40.66 66.91
N LYS A 3 -58.84 39.37 67.07
CA LYS A 3 -57.73 38.68 66.42
C LYS A 3 -58.10 38.39 64.99
N THR A 4 -57.29 38.81 64.07
CA THR A 4 -57.32 38.40 62.66
C THR A 4 -56.14 37.49 62.36
N SER A 5 -56.49 36.21 62.10
CA SER A 5 -55.59 35.17 61.66
C SER A 5 -55.28 35.34 60.15
N SER A 6 -54.03 35.48 59.83
CA SER A 6 -53.57 35.51 58.40
C SER A 6 -53.08 34.16 57.97
N PHE A 7 -53.82 33.54 57.05
CA PHE A 7 -53.49 32.28 56.44
C PHE A 7 -52.51 32.48 55.29
N LEU A 8 -51.25 32.09 55.48
CA LEU A 8 -50.22 32.14 54.45
C LEU A 8 -50.31 30.86 53.62
N LYS A 9 -50.77 30.95 52.37
CA LYS A 9 -50.76 29.86 51.39
C LYS A 9 -49.41 29.70 50.83
N PHE A 10 -48.75 28.56 51.16
CA PHE A 10 -47.47 28.15 50.57
C PHE A 10 -47.74 27.44 49.21
N LEU A 11 -47.46 28.12 48.07
CA LEU A 11 -47.53 27.50 46.76
C LEU A 11 -46.23 26.74 46.55
N ILE A 12 -46.28 25.39 46.57
CA ILE A 12 -45.13 24.52 46.13
C ILE A 12 -45.18 24.47 44.61
N PHE A 13 -44.23 25.19 43.96
CA PHE A 13 -43.95 25.03 42.51
C PHE A 13 -43.11 23.78 42.34
N LEU A 14 -43.75 22.66 41.90
CA LEU A 14 -43.04 21.45 41.47
C LEU A 14 -42.47 21.71 40.07
N GLY A 15 -41.22 22.19 40.01
CA GLY A 15 -40.50 22.31 38.77
C GLY A 15 -40.10 20.94 38.23
N LEU A 16 -40.85 20.42 37.25
CA LEU A 16 -40.51 19.22 36.51
C LEU A 16 -39.32 19.54 35.59
N SER A 17 -38.10 19.35 36.09
CA SER A 17 -36.88 19.45 35.26
C SER A 17 -36.87 18.25 34.31
N PHE A 18 -37.25 18.47 33.07
CA PHE A 18 -37.06 17.53 31.98
C PHE A 18 -35.54 17.43 31.70
N PHE A 19 -34.87 16.45 32.31
CA PHE A 19 -33.52 16.05 31.87
C PHE A 19 -33.68 15.40 30.51
N ILE A 20 -33.47 16.19 29.45
CA ILE A 20 -33.17 15.65 28.12
C ILE A 20 -31.81 15.03 28.27
N SER A 21 -31.76 13.73 28.55
CA SER A 21 -30.53 12.93 28.35
C SER A 21 -30.20 13.02 26.86
N GLN A 22 -29.29 13.92 26.49
CA GLN A 22 -28.59 13.83 25.23
C GLN A 22 -27.79 12.52 25.31
N THR A 23 -28.33 11.44 24.75
CA THR A 23 -27.49 10.30 24.38
C THR A 23 -26.47 10.82 23.39
N ALA A 24 -25.28 11.12 23.87
CA ALA A 24 -24.14 11.28 23.00
C ALA A 24 -23.96 9.93 22.29
N PHE A 25 -24.47 9.80 21.08
CA PHE A 25 -24.08 8.67 20.22
C PHE A 25 -22.57 8.74 20.11
N ALA A 26 -21.91 7.69 20.57
CA ALA A 26 -20.49 7.54 20.29
C ALA A 26 -20.36 7.64 18.77
N LYS A 27 -19.51 8.56 18.30
CA LYS A 27 -19.26 8.71 16.86
C LYS A 27 -18.67 7.41 16.35
N ASP A 28 -19.20 6.92 15.24
CA ASP A 28 -18.70 5.70 14.59
C ASP A 28 -17.21 5.86 14.28
N LYS A 29 -16.44 4.80 14.39
CA LYS A 29 -14.98 4.82 14.30
C LYS A 29 -14.49 3.73 13.36
N LEU A 30 -13.38 4.01 12.70
CA LEU A 30 -12.65 3.06 11.86
C LEU A 30 -11.16 3.11 12.20
N THR A 31 -10.51 1.96 12.36
CA THR A 31 -9.04 1.88 12.44
C THR A 31 -8.48 1.39 11.11
N LEU A 32 -7.74 2.28 10.44
CA LEU A 32 -7.18 2.07 9.10
C LEU A 32 -5.67 1.81 9.15
N TYR A 33 -5.22 0.65 8.70
CA TYR A 33 -3.83 0.39 8.37
C TYR A 33 -3.61 0.73 6.90
N CYS A 34 -2.78 1.75 6.63
CA CYS A 34 -2.54 2.26 5.29
C CYS A 34 -1.13 1.94 4.83
N SER A 35 -0.97 1.33 3.66
CA SER A 35 0.32 0.88 3.13
C SER A 35 0.72 1.56 1.81
N VAL A 36 0.11 2.70 1.48
CA VAL A 36 0.52 3.58 0.38
C VAL A 36 1.29 4.79 0.92
N GLU A 37 1.59 5.76 0.07
CA GLU A 37 2.19 7.03 0.48
C GLU A 37 1.32 7.77 1.50
N ILE A 38 1.96 8.42 2.48
CA ILE A 38 1.24 9.06 3.60
C ILE A 38 0.24 10.13 3.14
N ASP A 39 0.62 10.92 2.14
CA ASP A 39 -0.23 11.96 1.58
C ASP A 39 -1.48 11.41 0.88
N VAL A 40 -1.41 10.21 0.33
CA VAL A 40 -2.58 9.48 -0.22
C VAL A 40 -3.48 8.97 0.92
N CYS A 41 -2.89 8.40 1.97
CA CYS A 41 -3.63 7.95 3.15
C CYS A 41 -4.42 9.12 3.79
N GLU A 42 -3.79 10.30 3.91
CA GLU A 42 -4.40 11.50 4.47
C GLU A 42 -5.57 12.01 3.63
N ILE A 43 -5.44 12.02 2.28
CA ILE A 43 -6.55 12.39 1.39
C ILE A 43 -7.74 11.45 1.57
N LEU A 44 -7.48 10.13 1.62
CA LEU A 44 -8.54 9.14 1.84
C LEU A 44 -9.26 9.35 3.16
N VAL A 45 -8.52 9.52 4.25
CA VAL A 45 -9.09 9.74 5.59
C VAL A 45 -9.96 10.99 5.61
N GLN A 46 -9.42 12.13 5.14
CA GLN A 46 -10.14 13.40 5.14
C GLN A 46 -11.43 13.35 4.29
N ALA A 47 -11.36 12.69 3.12
CA ALA A 47 -12.52 12.57 2.25
C ALA A 47 -13.59 11.64 2.87
N PHE A 48 -13.19 10.50 3.42
CA PHE A 48 -14.09 9.55 4.05
C PHE A 48 -14.79 10.15 5.28
N GLU A 49 -14.03 10.77 6.19
CA GLU A 49 -14.58 11.43 7.38
C GLU A 49 -15.56 12.56 7.02
N LYS A 50 -15.23 13.35 5.99
CA LYS A 50 -16.09 14.43 5.51
C LYS A 50 -17.41 13.91 4.94
N GLU A 51 -17.37 12.80 4.19
CA GLU A 51 -18.53 12.26 3.51
C GLU A 51 -19.44 11.45 4.42
N THR A 52 -18.85 10.65 5.32
CA THR A 52 -19.60 9.69 6.16
C THR A 52 -19.81 10.15 7.58
N GLY A 53 -18.98 11.05 8.10
CA GLY A 53 -18.98 11.43 9.53
C GLY A 53 -18.30 10.39 10.43
N ILE A 54 -17.78 9.28 9.90
CA ILE A 54 -17.05 8.24 10.64
C ILE A 54 -15.63 8.73 10.93
N ASP A 55 -15.19 8.72 12.20
CA ASP A 55 -13.81 9.08 12.58
C ASP A 55 -12.81 7.97 12.22
N VAL A 56 -11.66 8.31 11.62
CA VAL A 56 -10.66 7.35 11.20
C VAL A 56 -9.35 7.50 11.99
N ALA A 57 -9.00 6.45 12.75
CA ALA A 57 -7.66 6.34 13.33
C ALA A 57 -6.73 5.63 12.34
N MET A 58 -5.83 6.37 11.69
CA MET A 58 -4.95 5.83 10.64
C MET A 58 -3.53 5.60 11.14
N THR A 59 -2.95 4.45 10.75
CA THR A 59 -1.52 4.14 10.93
C THR A 59 -0.92 3.76 9.59
N ARG A 60 0.18 4.43 9.20
CA ARG A 60 0.90 4.12 7.96
C ARG A 60 2.08 3.20 8.23
N LYS A 61 2.13 2.06 7.52
CA LYS A 61 3.27 1.10 7.48
C LYS A 61 3.42 0.51 6.09
N SER A 62 4.60 -0.03 5.78
CA SER A 62 4.80 -0.81 4.54
C SER A 62 4.07 -2.14 4.59
N SER A 63 3.77 -2.73 3.42
CA SER A 63 2.90 -3.92 3.29
C SER A 63 3.36 -5.10 4.15
N GLY A 64 4.66 -5.40 4.16
CA GLY A 64 5.20 -6.49 4.99
C GLY A 64 5.12 -6.21 6.49
N GLU A 65 5.33 -4.94 6.90
CA GLU A 65 5.19 -4.52 8.31
C GLU A 65 3.73 -4.57 8.76
N THR A 66 2.79 -4.17 7.89
CA THR A 66 1.35 -4.24 8.19
C THR A 66 0.88 -5.69 8.30
N PHE A 67 1.30 -6.56 7.37
CA PHE A 67 1.02 -7.99 7.46
C PHE A 67 1.54 -8.60 8.76
N ALA A 68 2.80 -8.31 9.12
CA ALA A 68 3.40 -8.80 10.37
C ALA A 68 2.64 -8.29 11.62
N GLN A 69 2.16 -7.04 11.60
CA GLN A 69 1.35 -6.49 12.67
C GLN A 69 0.01 -7.21 12.80
N ILE A 70 -0.75 -7.37 11.69
CA ILE A 70 -2.05 -8.05 11.69
C ILE A 70 -1.87 -9.48 12.21
N LYS A 71 -0.83 -10.19 11.75
CA LYS A 71 -0.50 -11.53 12.22
C LYS A 71 -0.17 -11.58 13.71
N ALA A 72 0.59 -10.62 14.22
CA ALA A 72 0.93 -10.53 15.65
C ALA A 72 -0.26 -10.17 16.53
N GLU A 73 -1.24 -9.42 16.02
CA GLU A 73 -2.49 -9.11 16.72
C GLU A 73 -3.41 -10.34 16.86
N GLY A 74 -3.35 -11.26 15.91
CA GLY A 74 -4.00 -12.58 15.94
C GLY A 74 -5.50 -12.48 16.26
N SER A 75 -5.94 -13.13 17.34
CA SER A 75 -7.34 -13.16 17.77
C SER A 75 -7.84 -11.85 18.44
N ASN A 76 -6.99 -10.82 18.54
CA ASN A 76 -7.38 -9.53 19.12
C ASN A 76 -6.93 -8.37 18.19
N PRO A 77 -7.49 -8.31 16.97
CA PRO A 77 -7.11 -7.30 15.99
C PRO A 77 -7.41 -5.90 16.51
N LYS A 78 -6.57 -4.95 16.12
CA LYS A 78 -6.71 -3.53 16.46
C LYS A 78 -7.15 -2.71 15.25
N GLY A 79 -6.85 -3.20 14.05
CA GLY A 79 -7.28 -2.61 12.79
C GLY A 79 -8.61 -3.19 12.31
N ASP A 80 -9.32 -2.41 11.50
CA ASP A 80 -10.56 -2.84 10.85
C ASP A 80 -10.34 -3.04 9.34
N VAL A 81 -9.56 -2.16 8.72
CA VAL A 81 -9.23 -2.21 7.29
C VAL A 81 -7.72 -2.07 7.07
N TRP A 82 -7.20 -2.86 6.16
CA TRP A 82 -5.87 -2.70 5.60
C TRP A 82 -5.99 -2.22 4.15
N PHE A 83 -5.60 -0.96 3.89
CA PHE A 83 -5.69 -0.31 2.58
C PHE A 83 -4.30 -0.15 1.95
N GLY A 84 -4.16 -0.64 0.73
CA GLY A 84 -2.99 -0.41 -0.11
C GLY A 84 -1.79 -1.30 0.19
N GLY A 85 -0.74 -1.06 -0.56
CA GLY A 85 0.41 -1.95 -0.66
C GLY A 85 0.17 -3.07 -1.66
N THR A 86 1.20 -3.89 -1.89
CA THR A 86 1.15 -4.96 -2.89
C THR A 86 0.19 -6.08 -2.50
N GLY A 87 -0.38 -6.77 -3.48
CA GLY A 87 -1.38 -7.82 -3.28
C GLY A 87 -0.84 -9.11 -2.68
N ASP A 88 0.44 -9.41 -2.85
CA ASP A 88 1.02 -10.68 -2.36
C ASP A 88 0.81 -10.91 -0.86
N PRO A 89 1.15 -9.97 0.06
CA PRO A 89 0.91 -10.17 1.48
C PRO A 89 -0.59 -10.15 1.85
N HIS A 90 -1.45 -9.52 1.06
CA HIS A 90 -2.91 -9.63 1.25
C HIS A 90 -3.41 -11.03 0.91
N LEU A 91 -2.92 -11.66 -0.18
CA LEU A 91 -3.22 -13.07 -0.49
C LEU A 91 -2.71 -14.00 0.61
N THR A 92 -1.50 -13.78 1.11
CA THR A 92 -0.96 -14.50 2.26
C THR A 92 -1.88 -14.37 3.49
N ALA A 93 -2.31 -13.16 3.82
CA ALA A 93 -3.22 -12.89 4.95
C ALA A 93 -4.57 -13.59 4.78
N SER A 94 -5.11 -13.62 3.55
CA SER A 94 -6.36 -14.32 3.24
C SER A 94 -6.26 -15.83 3.50
N GLN A 95 -5.11 -16.45 3.11
CA GLN A 95 -4.83 -17.87 3.31
C GLN A 95 -4.57 -18.22 4.79
N GLU A 96 -4.07 -17.29 5.58
CA GLU A 96 -3.88 -17.44 7.02
C GLU A 96 -5.16 -17.15 7.83
N GLY A 97 -6.27 -16.77 7.16
CA GLY A 97 -7.55 -16.48 7.84
C GLY A 97 -7.55 -15.16 8.61
N LEU A 98 -6.66 -14.21 8.26
CA LEU A 98 -6.52 -12.92 8.93
C LEU A 98 -7.43 -11.84 8.34
N THR A 99 -8.13 -12.13 7.24
CA THR A 99 -8.99 -11.18 6.54
C THR A 99 -10.38 -11.75 6.30
N TYR A 100 -11.39 -10.87 6.39
CA TYR A 100 -12.80 -11.17 6.30
C TYR A 100 -13.25 -11.26 4.85
N GLU A 101 -14.15 -12.20 4.54
CA GLU A 101 -14.73 -12.39 3.21
C GLU A 101 -15.81 -11.33 2.94
N TYR A 102 -15.58 -10.50 1.92
CA TYR A 102 -16.55 -9.50 1.49
C TYR A 102 -16.41 -9.20 0.00
N LYS A 103 -17.49 -9.37 -0.77
CA LYS A 103 -17.55 -8.96 -2.18
C LYS A 103 -18.15 -7.56 -2.27
N SER A 104 -17.34 -6.59 -2.71
CA SER A 104 -17.81 -5.21 -2.94
C SER A 104 -18.90 -5.14 -4.00
N ILE A 105 -19.81 -4.18 -3.84
CA ILE A 105 -20.81 -3.82 -4.85
C ILE A 105 -20.18 -3.31 -6.16
N HIS A 106 -18.92 -2.85 -6.12
CA HIS A 106 -18.16 -2.36 -7.27
C HIS A 106 -17.29 -3.43 -7.95
N PHE A 107 -17.36 -4.69 -7.51
CA PHE A 107 -16.50 -5.77 -8.02
C PHE A 107 -16.54 -5.89 -9.54
N ASP A 108 -17.73 -5.83 -10.14
CA ASP A 108 -17.92 -6.04 -11.58
C ASP A 108 -17.42 -4.85 -12.43
N ASP A 109 -17.13 -3.72 -11.80
CA ASP A 109 -16.57 -2.51 -12.44
C ASP A 109 -15.03 -2.46 -12.40
N LEU A 110 -14.38 -3.47 -11.78
CA LEU A 110 -12.94 -3.48 -11.61
C LEU A 110 -12.20 -4.07 -12.82
N LEU A 111 -10.94 -3.66 -13.01
CA LEU A 111 -10.01 -4.26 -13.97
C LEU A 111 -9.87 -5.77 -13.71
N PRO A 112 -9.65 -6.60 -14.77
CA PRO A 112 -9.48 -8.05 -14.61
C PRO A 112 -8.42 -8.45 -13.58
N ALA A 113 -7.29 -7.73 -13.52
CA ALA A 113 -6.26 -8.00 -12.53
C ALA A 113 -6.75 -7.81 -11.08
N ALA A 114 -7.57 -6.77 -10.83
CA ALA A 114 -8.15 -6.50 -9.52
C ALA A 114 -9.24 -7.51 -9.13
N GLN A 115 -10.04 -7.97 -10.11
CA GLN A 115 -11.01 -9.04 -9.91
C GLN A 115 -10.31 -10.38 -9.63
N ASN A 116 -9.24 -10.70 -10.36
CA ASN A 116 -8.45 -11.91 -10.14
C ASN A 116 -7.80 -11.91 -8.75
N GLN A 117 -7.36 -10.75 -8.25
CA GLN A 117 -6.88 -10.62 -6.88
C GLN A 117 -7.94 -11.03 -5.85
N ALA A 118 -9.18 -10.58 -6.04
CA ALA A 118 -10.30 -10.96 -5.16
C ALA A 118 -10.63 -12.46 -5.28
N ILE A 119 -10.70 -13.00 -6.49
CA ILE A 119 -10.98 -14.41 -6.74
C ILE A 119 -9.89 -15.30 -6.11
N ASN A 120 -8.61 -14.98 -6.34
CA ASN A 120 -7.47 -15.72 -5.77
C ASN A 120 -7.44 -15.65 -4.24
N GLY A 121 -7.92 -14.56 -3.66
CA GLY A 121 -8.05 -14.36 -2.22
C GLY A 121 -9.38 -14.83 -1.63
N ALA A 122 -10.24 -15.55 -2.39
CA ALA A 122 -11.57 -15.98 -1.96
C ALA A 122 -12.41 -14.81 -1.40
N PHE A 123 -12.38 -13.66 -2.06
CA PHE A 123 -13.03 -12.41 -1.66
C PHE A 123 -12.62 -11.87 -0.28
N LYS A 124 -11.49 -12.31 0.25
CA LYS A 124 -10.90 -11.78 1.50
C LYS A 124 -9.91 -10.63 1.26
N THR A 125 -9.74 -10.25 0.02
CA THR A 125 -8.98 -9.10 -0.46
C THR A 125 -9.51 -8.68 -1.84
N VAL A 126 -9.18 -7.46 -2.30
CA VAL A 126 -9.53 -6.97 -3.63
C VAL A 126 -8.42 -6.06 -4.15
N GLY A 127 -8.23 -6.02 -5.46
CA GLY A 127 -7.35 -5.04 -6.09
C GLY A 127 -7.97 -3.65 -6.11
N ILE A 128 -7.16 -2.63 -5.82
CA ILE A 128 -7.60 -1.22 -5.79
C ILE A 128 -6.84 -0.32 -6.76
N TYR A 129 -5.70 -0.76 -7.24
CA TYR A 129 -4.89 -0.11 -8.28
C TYR A 129 -3.89 -1.10 -8.89
N VAL A 130 -3.24 -0.67 -9.98
CA VAL A 130 -2.14 -1.41 -10.64
C VAL A 130 -0.95 -0.48 -10.84
N GLY A 131 0.28 -1.02 -10.69
CA GLY A 131 1.51 -0.27 -10.92
C GLY A 131 2.65 -1.16 -11.40
N ALA A 132 3.37 -0.75 -12.46
CA ALA A 132 4.52 -1.49 -12.98
C ALA A 132 5.75 -1.30 -12.08
N LEU A 133 6.50 -2.37 -11.86
CA LEU A 133 7.79 -2.34 -11.20
C LEU A 133 8.87 -1.80 -12.16
N GLY A 134 9.96 -1.27 -11.61
CA GLY A 134 11.12 -0.81 -12.35
C GLY A 134 12.17 -0.24 -11.42
N PHE A 135 12.92 0.69 -11.92
CA PHE A 135 13.87 1.47 -11.13
C PHE A 135 14.00 2.88 -11.71
N GLY A 136 14.61 3.75 -10.97
CA GLY A 136 14.97 5.07 -11.47
C GLY A 136 16.39 5.43 -11.07
N TYR A 137 16.99 6.33 -11.82
CA TYR A 137 18.32 6.86 -11.52
C TYR A 137 18.35 8.39 -11.55
N ASN A 138 19.27 8.97 -10.79
CA ASN A 138 19.54 10.40 -10.83
C ASN A 138 20.49 10.70 -11.99
N LYS A 139 19.98 11.38 -13.03
CA LYS A 139 20.74 11.67 -14.26
C LYS A 139 21.96 12.55 -14.01
N ASP A 140 21.91 13.45 -13.02
CA ASP A 140 23.01 14.34 -12.72
C ASP A 140 24.14 13.61 -12.00
N ILE A 141 23.83 12.65 -11.12
CA ILE A 141 24.81 11.79 -10.45
C ILE A 141 25.45 10.84 -11.47
N ILE A 142 24.63 10.15 -12.29
CA ILE A 142 25.14 9.28 -13.38
C ILE A 142 26.15 10.02 -14.23
N LYS A 143 25.80 11.23 -14.67
CA LYS A 143 26.68 12.08 -15.48
C LYS A 143 27.95 12.50 -14.72
N SER A 144 27.81 12.97 -13.49
CA SER A 144 28.96 13.47 -12.71
C SER A 144 29.97 12.39 -12.35
N LYS A 145 29.49 11.14 -12.14
CA LYS A 145 30.34 9.98 -11.86
C LYS A 145 30.83 9.26 -13.13
N GLY A 146 30.36 9.64 -14.30
CA GLY A 146 30.69 8.96 -15.57
C GLY A 146 30.17 7.51 -15.61
N LEU A 147 29.08 7.22 -14.92
CA LEU A 147 28.49 5.89 -14.91
C LEU A 147 27.63 5.68 -16.16
N PRO A 148 27.52 4.44 -16.69
CA PRO A 148 26.57 4.15 -17.75
C PRO A 148 25.12 4.30 -17.24
N GLU A 149 24.19 4.63 -18.14
CA GLU A 149 22.77 4.65 -17.83
C GLU A 149 22.21 3.20 -17.86
N PRO A 150 21.67 2.68 -16.75
CA PRO A 150 21.12 1.32 -16.73
C PRO A 150 19.78 1.26 -17.48
N LYS A 151 19.56 0.19 -18.27
CA LYS A 151 18.36 -0.03 -19.10
C LYS A 151 17.68 -1.37 -18.85
N SER A 152 18.32 -2.23 -18.10
CA SER A 152 17.90 -3.62 -17.88
C SER A 152 18.06 -4.02 -16.41
N TRP A 153 17.38 -5.07 -16.00
CA TRP A 153 17.64 -5.68 -14.69
C TRP A 153 19.09 -6.17 -14.63
N ALA A 154 19.58 -6.79 -15.70
CA ALA A 154 20.96 -7.31 -15.76
C ALA A 154 22.00 -6.23 -15.53
N ASP A 155 21.79 -5.00 -16.00
CA ASP A 155 22.73 -3.89 -15.78
C ASP A 155 22.96 -3.62 -14.30
N LEU A 156 21.95 -3.80 -13.44
CA LEU A 156 22.03 -3.50 -12.00
C LEU A 156 23.00 -4.42 -11.25
N THR A 157 23.42 -5.53 -11.86
CA THR A 157 24.43 -6.43 -11.28
C THR A 157 25.86 -6.08 -11.69
N ASN A 158 26.03 -5.10 -12.59
CA ASN A 158 27.36 -4.68 -13.01
C ASN A 158 28.13 -4.05 -11.84
N PRO A 159 29.37 -4.52 -11.54
CA PRO A 159 30.19 -3.99 -10.45
C PRO A 159 30.45 -2.47 -10.52
N VAL A 160 30.26 -1.84 -11.68
CA VAL A 160 30.39 -0.38 -11.83
C VAL A 160 29.42 0.39 -10.91
N TYR A 161 28.30 -0.25 -10.51
CA TYR A 161 27.30 0.32 -9.59
C TYR A 161 27.51 -0.08 -8.13
N LYS A 162 28.69 -0.60 -7.75
CA LYS A 162 28.96 -0.99 -6.37
C LYS A 162 28.69 0.17 -5.40
N GLY A 163 27.76 -0.04 -4.47
CA GLY A 163 27.36 0.98 -3.49
C GLY A 163 26.48 2.12 -4.06
N GLU A 164 25.98 1.97 -5.28
CA GLU A 164 25.18 3.01 -5.95
C GLU A 164 23.68 2.72 -5.97
N ILE A 165 23.25 1.55 -5.48
CA ILE A 165 21.86 1.10 -5.60
C ILE A 165 21.20 1.01 -4.22
N GLN A 166 19.97 1.48 -4.12
CA GLN A 166 19.07 1.20 -3.01
C GLN A 166 17.85 0.39 -3.44
N VAL A 167 17.43 -0.48 -2.56
CA VAL A 167 16.17 -1.23 -2.65
C VAL A 167 15.61 -1.40 -1.24
N ALA A 168 14.32 -1.63 -1.09
CA ALA A 168 13.76 -1.94 0.20
C ALA A 168 14.07 -3.39 0.64
N ASN A 169 13.87 -3.69 1.92
CA ASN A 169 13.97 -5.05 2.45
C ASN A 169 12.71 -5.86 2.13
N PRO A 170 12.80 -7.05 1.52
CA PRO A 170 11.63 -7.82 1.12
C PRO A 170 10.75 -8.32 2.29
N ASN A 171 11.30 -8.41 3.50
CA ASN A 171 10.49 -8.73 4.69
C ASN A 171 9.54 -7.58 5.08
N SER A 172 9.96 -6.31 4.91
CA SER A 172 9.17 -5.15 5.31
C SER A 172 8.36 -4.54 4.17
N SER A 173 8.84 -4.66 2.93
CA SER A 173 8.30 -3.96 1.75
C SER A 173 7.73 -4.91 0.71
N GLY A 174 6.48 -4.65 0.31
CA GLY A 174 5.89 -5.33 -0.82
C GLY A 174 6.64 -5.08 -2.12
N THR A 175 7.09 -3.84 -2.38
CA THR A 175 7.89 -3.49 -3.57
C THR A 175 9.14 -4.37 -3.71
N ALA A 176 9.85 -4.59 -2.60
CA ALA A 176 11.05 -5.42 -2.61
C ALA A 176 10.73 -6.90 -2.76
N TYR A 177 9.62 -7.37 -2.17
CA TYR A 177 9.15 -8.73 -2.41
C TYR A 177 8.73 -8.93 -3.87
N THR A 178 7.99 -8.00 -4.46
CA THR A 178 7.66 -8.01 -5.90
C THR A 178 8.92 -7.98 -6.75
N THR A 179 9.97 -7.25 -6.35
CA THR A 179 11.28 -7.25 -7.03
C THR A 179 11.89 -8.65 -7.02
N LEU A 180 11.99 -9.28 -5.85
CA LEU A 180 12.50 -10.65 -5.71
C LEU A 180 11.71 -11.63 -6.59
N ALA A 181 10.39 -11.63 -6.48
CA ALA A 181 9.52 -12.49 -7.27
C ALA A 181 9.63 -12.23 -8.78
N THR A 182 9.75 -10.98 -9.20
CA THR A 182 9.96 -10.60 -10.61
C THR A 182 11.26 -11.17 -11.16
N ILE A 183 12.35 -11.02 -10.43
CA ILE A 183 13.67 -11.52 -10.83
C ILE A 183 13.67 -13.04 -10.97
N LEU A 184 13.04 -13.75 -10.02
CA LEU A 184 12.93 -15.21 -10.09
C LEU A 184 12.07 -15.67 -11.28
N GLN A 185 11.03 -14.93 -11.65
CA GLN A 185 10.20 -15.25 -12.80
C GLN A 185 10.88 -14.94 -14.15
N ILE A 186 11.66 -13.86 -14.23
CA ILE A 186 12.37 -13.48 -15.48
C ILE A 186 13.53 -14.43 -15.76
N PHE A 187 14.37 -14.70 -14.76
CA PHE A 187 15.63 -15.44 -14.96
C PHE A 187 15.53 -16.93 -14.60
N GLY A 188 14.41 -17.37 -14.02
CA GLY A 188 14.25 -18.69 -13.41
C GLY A 188 14.84 -18.73 -12.01
N GLU A 189 14.45 -19.74 -11.22
CA GLU A 189 14.73 -19.74 -9.78
C GLU A 189 16.24 -19.74 -9.48
N GLU A 190 17.02 -20.62 -10.11
CA GLU A 190 18.46 -20.73 -9.87
C GLU A 190 19.20 -19.43 -10.22
N LYS A 191 19.09 -19.00 -11.48
CA LYS A 191 19.76 -17.77 -11.96
C LYS A 191 19.22 -16.51 -11.30
N GLY A 192 17.94 -16.51 -10.90
CA GLY A 192 17.35 -15.40 -10.17
C GLY A 192 17.98 -15.23 -8.79
N TRP A 193 18.29 -16.30 -8.09
CA TRP A 193 19.02 -16.23 -6.81
C TRP A 193 20.48 -15.77 -7.01
N ASP A 194 21.16 -16.24 -8.07
CA ASP A 194 22.49 -15.74 -8.42
C ASP A 194 22.46 -14.24 -8.72
N TYR A 195 21.43 -13.80 -9.45
CA TYR A 195 21.19 -12.38 -9.69
C TYR A 195 21.00 -11.59 -8.37
N MET A 196 20.18 -12.09 -7.45
CA MET A 196 19.95 -11.43 -6.16
C MET A 196 21.22 -11.30 -5.33
N LYS A 197 22.09 -12.32 -5.35
CA LYS A 197 23.42 -12.30 -4.72
C LYS A 197 24.34 -11.26 -5.38
N ALA A 198 24.33 -11.19 -6.70
CA ALA A 198 25.13 -10.19 -7.45
C ALA A 198 24.61 -8.77 -7.22
N LEU A 199 23.29 -8.55 -7.28
CA LEU A 199 22.67 -7.26 -6.97
C LEU A 199 23.01 -6.79 -5.57
N HIS A 200 23.00 -7.71 -4.58
CA HIS A 200 23.34 -7.41 -3.18
C HIS A 200 24.69 -6.74 -3.03
N GLN A 201 25.69 -7.10 -3.85
CA GLN A 201 27.02 -6.49 -3.83
C GLN A 201 27.02 -5.01 -4.23
N ASN A 202 26.01 -4.58 -4.98
CA ASN A 202 25.86 -3.20 -5.45
C ASN A 202 24.95 -2.36 -4.55
N ILE A 203 24.26 -2.99 -3.58
CA ILE A 203 23.35 -2.30 -2.68
C ILE A 203 24.11 -1.59 -1.57
N ASN A 204 23.89 -0.28 -1.42
CA ASN A 204 24.41 0.47 -0.26
C ASN A 204 23.52 0.36 0.97
N GLN A 205 22.20 0.30 0.76
CA GLN A 205 21.23 0.24 1.87
C GLN A 205 19.95 -0.48 1.47
N TYR A 206 19.42 -1.29 2.38
CA TYR A 206 18.05 -1.80 2.35
C TYR A 206 17.14 -0.92 3.20
N THR A 207 16.15 -0.29 2.57
CA THR A 207 15.19 0.58 3.26
C THR A 207 13.99 -0.21 3.79
N LYS A 208 13.19 0.38 4.69
CA LYS A 208 11.94 -0.24 5.15
C LYS A 208 10.79 -0.05 4.16
N SER A 209 10.69 1.14 3.55
CA SER A 209 9.62 1.50 2.61
C SER A 209 10.08 1.34 1.17
N GLY A 210 9.17 0.81 0.31
CA GLY A 210 9.44 0.58 -1.11
C GLY A 210 9.68 1.85 -1.93
N SER A 211 9.10 2.98 -1.53
CA SER A 211 9.31 4.28 -2.20
C SER A 211 10.52 5.06 -1.67
N ALA A 212 11.11 4.66 -0.55
CA ALA A 212 12.26 5.36 0.04
C ALA A 212 13.50 5.38 -0.89
N PRO A 213 13.85 4.28 -1.61
CA PRO A 213 14.99 4.28 -2.52
C PRO A 213 14.90 5.37 -3.58
N ILE A 214 13.77 5.48 -4.28
CA ILE A 214 13.64 6.48 -5.36
C ILE A 214 13.57 7.91 -4.84
N LYS A 215 13.03 8.11 -3.64
CA LYS A 215 13.05 9.43 -2.97
C LYS A 215 14.47 9.84 -2.59
N ALA A 216 15.31 8.91 -2.10
CA ALA A 216 16.72 9.14 -1.83
C ALA A 216 17.49 9.47 -3.14
N THR A 217 17.21 8.71 -4.21
CA THR A 217 17.75 8.96 -5.55
C THR A 217 17.38 10.36 -6.05
N ALA A 218 16.13 10.76 -5.88
CA ALA A 218 15.64 12.08 -6.30
C ALA A 218 16.34 13.24 -5.58
N ARG A 219 16.65 13.06 -4.29
CA ARG A 219 17.39 14.07 -3.50
C ARG A 219 18.90 14.04 -3.68
N GLY A 220 19.42 13.12 -4.49
CA GLY A 220 20.86 12.99 -4.73
C GLY A 220 21.63 12.23 -3.63
N GLU A 221 20.93 11.54 -2.73
CA GLU A 221 21.51 10.74 -1.64
C GLU A 221 21.94 9.34 -2.13
N ASN A 222 21.47 8.94 -3.31
CA ASN A 222 21.70 7.65 -3.92
C ASN A 222 21.64 7.79 -5.44
N THR A 223 22.30 6.91 -6.19
CA THR A 223 22.35 6.99 -7.65
C THR A 223 21.17 6.29 -8.31
N ILE A 224 20.82 5.08 -7.88
CA ILE A 224 19.78 4.23 -8.47
C ILE A 224 18.84 3.73 -7.35
N GLY A 225 17.53 3.84 -7.56
CA GLY A 225 16.51 3.34 -6.64
C GLY A 225 15.58 2.35 -7.33
N ILE A 226 15.47 1.11 -6.83
CA ILE A 226 14.45 0.16 -7.28
C ILE A 226 13.12 0.54 -6.65
N CYS A 227 12.08 0.71 -7.47
CA CYS A 227 10.77 1.22 -7.06
C CYS A 227 9.67 0.79 -8.04
N PHE A 228 8.41 1.07 -7.70
CA PHE A 228 7.38 1.12 -8.74
C PHE A 228 7.54 2.37 -9.60
N GLN A 229 7.25 2.26 -10.89
CA GLN A 229 7.52 3.33 -11.87
C GLN A 229 6.75 4.62 -11.55
N HIS A 230 5.52 4.51 -11.04
CA HIS A 230 4.72 5.67 -10.63
C HIS A 230 5.42 6.54 -9.57
N ASP A 231 6.20 5.92 -8.66
CA ASP A 231 6.99 6.67 -7.67
C ASP A 231 8.12 7.47 -8.33
N GLY A 232 8.79 6.88 -9.32
CA GLY A 232 9.84 7.56 -10.08
C GLY A 232 9.31 8.70 -10.93
N VAL A 233 8.19 8.47 -11.64
CA VAL A 233 7.50 9.49 -12.44
C VAL A 233 7.05 10.65 -11.57
N LYS A 234 6.52 10.38 -10.36
CA LYS A 234 6.15 11.42 -9.39
C LYS A 234 7.34 12.31 -9.02
N GLN A 235 8.56 11.75 -8.85
CA GLN A 235 9.74 12.55 -8.56
C GLN A 235 10.13 13.45 -9.74
N SER A 236 10.12 12.94 -10.96
CA SER A 236 10.41 13.73 -12.17
C SER A 236 9.35 14.82 -12.40
N LYS A 237 8.07 14.54 -12.19
CA LYS A 237 6.97 15.52 -12.25
C LYS A 237 7.16 16.66 -11.25
N ASN A 238 7.77 16.37 -10.09
CA ASN A 238 8.14 17.37 -9.09
C ASN A 238 9.43 18.14 -9.44
N GLY A 239 9.98 17.97 -10.64
CA GLY A 239 11.16 18.69 -11.12
C GLY A 239 12.50 18.12 -10.64
N LEU A 240 12.50 16.92 -10.01
CA LEU A 240 13.72 16.29 -9.53
C LEU A 240 14.41 15.48 -10.66
N PRO A 241 15.75 15.35 -10.65
CA PRO A 241 16.54 14.82 -11.77
C PRO A 241 16.47 13.28 -11.86
N VAL A 242 15.27 12.71 -11.79
CA VAL A 242 15.04 11.26 -11.88
C VAL A 242 14.64 10.87 -13.29
N VAL A 243 15.26 9.82 -13.82
CA VAL A 243 14.83 9.09 -15.01
C VAL A 243 14.27 7.75 -14.56
N THR A 244 13.01 7.48 -14.87
CA THR A 244 12.35 6.19 -14.58
C THR A 244 12.61 5.23 -15.72
N VAL A 245 12.93 3.98 -15.41
CA VAL A 245 13.30 2.93 -16.36
C VAL A 245 12.35 1.76 -16.28
N SER A 246 11.79 1.40 -17.45
CA SER A 246 11.15 0.10 -17.68
C SER A 246 12.21 -0.87 -18.17
N PRO A 247 12.59 -1.91 -17.41
CA PRO A 247 13.66 -2.82 -17.77
C PRO A 247 13.39 -3.57 -19.08
N SER A 248 14.41 -3.70 -19.93
CA SER A 248 14.27 -4.26 -21.29
C SER A 248 13.87 -5.74 -21.32
N GLU A 249 14.21 -6.52 -20.30
CA GLU A 249 13.79 -7.92 -20.17
C GLU A 249 12.26 -8.04 -19.97
N GLY A 250 11.64 -6.98 -19.53
CA GLY A 250 10.29 -6.91 -19.00
C GLY A 250 10.31 -6.78 -17.48
N THR A 251 9.14 -6.61 -16.89
CA THR A 251 9.06 -6.39 -15.45
C THR A 251 7.75 -6.91 -14.87
N GLY A 252 7.77 -7.20 -13.57
CA GLY A 252 6.57 -7.48 -12.80
C GLY A 252 5.74 -6.22 -12.53
N TYR A 253 4.62 -6.43 -11.90
CA TYR A 253 3.73 -5.35 -11.50
C TYR A 253 3.01 -5.71 -10.20
N GLU A 254 2.48 -4.70 -9.53
CA GLU A 254 1.61 -4.90 -8.39
C GLU A 254 0.15 -4.79 -8.79
N VAL A 255 -0.70 -5.56 -8.12
CA VAL A 255 -2.11 -5.27 -7.93
C VAL A 255 -2.23 -4.79 -6.48
N GLY A 256 -2.19 -3.49 -6.28
CA GLY A 256 -2.34 -2.93 -4.95
C GLY A 256 -3.68 -3.33 -4.37
N SER A 257 -3.72 -3.72 -3.09
CA SER A 257 -4.88 -4.43 -2.56
C SER A 257 -5.44 -3.80 -1.30
N MET A 258 -6.67 -4.18 -0.97
CA MET A 258 -7.36 -3.81 0.26
C MET A 258 -8.02 -5.05 0.86
N SER A 259 -8.08 -5.11 2.20
CA SER A 259 -8.72 -6.20 2.95
C SER A 259 -9.42 -5.65 4.19
N ILE A 260 -10.57 -6.22 4.53
CA ILE A 260 -11.17 -6.08 5.86
C ILE A 260 -10.45 -7.05 6.78
N ILE A 261 -10.02 -6.60 7.96
CA ILE A 261 -9.33 -7.45 8.95
C ILE A 261 -10.38 -8.29 9.68
N ASP A 262 -10.17 -9.62 9.73
CA ASP A 262 -11.11 -10.53 10.40
C ASP A 262 -11.08 -10.31 11.92
N GLY A 263 -12.28 -10.25 12.52
CA GLY A 263 -12.43 -9.94 13.95
C GLY A 263 -12.20 -8.47 14.31
N GLY A 264 -12.07 -7.57 13.34
CA GLY A 264 -12.07 -6.12 13.55
C GLY A 264 -13.31 -5.65 14.31
N ARG A 265 -13.20 -4.54 15.04
CA ARG A 265 -14.25 -4.11 15.98
C ARG A 265 -15.39 -3.36 15.31
N ASN A 266 -15.12 -2.78 14.14
CA ASN A 266 -16.03 -1.88 13.43
C ASN A 266 -16.30 -2.43 12.02
N LEU A 267 -16.91 -3.63 11.95
CA LEU A 267 -17.10 -4.37 10.69
C LEU A 267 -18.02 -3.64 9.71
N ASP A 268 -19.06 -2.98 10.19
CA ASP A 268 -20.01 -2.29 9.32
C ASP A 268 -19.36 -1.03 8.72
N GLU A 269 -18.61 -0.27 9.50
CA GLU A 269 -17.82 0.87 9.04
C GLU A 269 -16.69 0.42 8.08
N ALA A 270 -16.10 -0.75 8.32
CA ALA A 270 -15.11 -1.34 7.43
C ALA A 270 -15.71 -1.68 6.05
N LYS A 271 -16.93 -2.22 5.99
CA LYS A 271 -17.64 -2.46 4.72
C LYS A 271 -18.00 -1.17 4.00
N ILE A 272 -18.46 -0.15 4.75
CA ILE A 272 -18.73 1.18 4.18
C ILE A 272 -17.46 1.75 3.56
N PHE A 273 -16.33 1.71 4.28
CA PHE A 273 -15.03 2.17 3.75
C PHE A 273 -14.60 1.37 2.52
N TYR A 274 -14.77 0.04 2.55
CA TYR A 274 -14.37 -0.86 1.48
C TYR A 274 -15.09 -0.55 0.16
N ASP A 275 -16.41 -0.40 0.19
CA ASP A 275 -17.19 -0.05 -0.98
C ASP A 275 -16.92 1.38 -1.43
N TRP A 276 -16.84 2.33 -0.49
CA TRP A 276 -16.53 3.72 -0.78
C TRP A 276 -15.16 3.87 -1.47
N ALA A 277 -14.13 3.18 -0.98
CA ALA A 277 -12.77 3.23 -1.53
C ALA A 277 -12.67 2.65 -2.95
N LEU A 278 -13.58 1.76 -3.34
CA LEU A 278 -13.67 1.16 -4.68
C LEU A 278 -14.58 1.93 -5.61
N SER A 279 -15.32 2.93 -5.12
CA SER A 279 -16.21 3.73 -5.97
C SER A 279 -15.45 4.52 -7.03
N PRO A 280 -16.03 4.75 -8.22
CA PRO A 280 -15.39 5.56 -9.26
C PRO A 280 -15.02 6.97 -8.78
N ALA A 281 -15.85 7.56 -7.93
CA ALA A 281 -15.64 8.91 -7.42
C ALA A 281 -14.40 8.98 -6.50
N THR A 282 -14.29 8.06 -5.55
CA THR A 282 -13.14 8.00 -4.62
C THR A 282 -11.86 7.65 -5.36
N GLN A 283 -11.88 6.68 -6.26
CA GLN A 283 -10.69 6.34 -7.04
C GLN A 283 -10.26 7.49 -7.94
N THR A 284 -11.19 8.19 -8.58
CA THR A 284 -10.87 9.41 -9.34
C THR A 284 -10.23 10.47 -8.41
N LEU A 285 -10.83 10.75 -7.25
CA LEU A 285 -10.28 11.70 -6.29
C LEU A 285 -8.83 11.37 -5.91
N VAL A 286 -8.55 10.11 -5.58
CA VAL A 286 -7.21 9.67 -5.16
C VAL A 286 -6.21 9.74 -6.31
N PHE A 287 -6.57 9.18 -7.47
CA PHE A 287 -5.63 8.98 -8.59
C PHE A 287 -5.53 10.18 -9.54
N THR A 288 -6.30 11.25 -9.32
CA THR A 288 -6.10 12.55 -9.99
C THR A 288 -5.58 13.65 -9.04
N SER A 289 -5.35 13.32 -7.78
CA SER A 289 -4.84 14.29 -6.78
C SER A 289 -3.39 14.74 -7.04
N GLY A 290 -2.67 14.09 -7.96
CA GLY A 290 -1.22 14.26 -8.15
C GLY A 290 -0.38 13.65 -7.02
N LYS A 291 -1.01 12.95 -6.06
CA LYS A 291 -0.32 12.28 -4.94
C LYS A 291 -0.06 10.81 -5.23
N SER A 292 -0.91 10.18 -6.06
CA SER A 292 -0.72 8.84 -6.57
C SER A 292 -0.74 8.86 -8.10
N LEU A 293 0.20 8.18 -8.74
CA LEU A 293 0.25 7.98 -10.18
C LEU A 293 0.06 6.50 -10.56
N GLN A 294 -0.57 5.72 -9.69
CA GLN A 294 -1.01 4.36 -9.98
C GLN A 294 -2.25 4.38 -10.87
N VAL A 295 -2.48 3.29 -11.58
CA VAL A 295 -3.69 3.14 -12.40
C VAL A 295 -4.83 2.63 -11.49
N PRO A 296 -5.97 3.36 -11.39
CA PRO A 296 -7.10 2.94 -10.58
C PRO A 296 -7.66 1.59 -11.03
N ALA A 297 -8.13 0.77 -10.08
CA ALA A 297 -8.74 -0.51 -10.42
C ALA A 297 -10.16 -0.39 -10.97
N ASN A 298 -10.92 0.64 -10.61
CA ASN A 298 -12.27 0.84 -11.13
C ASN A 298 -12.19 1.44 -12.54
N THR A 299 -12.74 0.73 -13.52
CA THR A 299 -12.70 1.10 -14.95
C THR A 299 -13.44 2.39 -15.30
N LYS A 300 -14.29 2.86 -14.38
CA LYS A 300 -15.05 4.13 -14.52
C LYS A 300 -14.32 5.30 -13.86
N ALA A 301 -13.23 5.04 -13.13
CA ALA A 301 -12.41 6.08 -12.51
C ALA A 301 -11.41 6.68 -13.51
N GLN A 302 -11.01 7.93 -13.25
CA GLN A 302 -9.98 8.61 -14.02
C GLN A 302 -8.62 8.41 -13.38
N ALA A 303 -7.61 8.10 -14.18
CA ALA A 303 -6.21 8.12 -13.78
C ALA A 303 -5.60 9.52 -13.96
N ASP A 304 -4.51 9.81 -13.25
CA ASP A 304 -3.69 11.00 -13.54
C ASP A 304 -3.11 10.86 -14.96
N PRO A 305 -3.12 11.92 -15.79
CA PRO A 305 -2.59 11.87 -17.16
C PRO A 305 -1.08 11.56 -17.22
N ASP A 306 -0.35 11.77 -16.12
CA ASP A 306 1.07 11.41 -16.01
C ASP A 306 1.30 10.00 -15.45
N ALA A 307 0.23 9.24 -15.15
CA ALA A 307 0.36 7.85 -14.74
C ALA A 307 1.07 7.03 -15.84
N PRO A 308 1.99 6.09 -15.48
CA PRO A 308 2.61 5.23 -16.47
C PRO A 308 1.57 4.47 -17.30
N ASP A 309 1.68 4.55 -18.61
CA ASP A 309 0.84 3.77 -19.52
C ASP A 309 1.30 2.31 -19.53
N LEU A 310 0.59 1.46 -18.80
CA LEU A 310 0.91 0.04 -18.67
C LEU A 310 0.91 -0.71 -20.00
N SER A 311 0.20 -0.22 -21.03
CA SER A 311 0.16 -0.84 -22.34
C SER A 311 1.49 -0.71 -23.13
N THR A 312 2.31 0.27 -22.77
CA THR A 312 3.64 0.52 -23.35
C THR A 312 4.78 -0.20 -22.62
N ILE A 313 4.48 -0.78 -21.45
CA ILE A 313 5.46 -1.45 -20.61
C ILE A 313 5.40 -2.96 -20.87
N LYS A 314 6.56 -3.57 -21.08
CA LYS A 314 6.66 -5.03 -21.22
C LYS A 314 6.46 -5.69 -19.85
N LEU A 315 5.20 -5.92 -19.47
CA LEU A 315 4.86 -6.67 -18.26
C LEU A 315 5.05 -8.17 -18.49
N ILE A 316 5.56 -8.87 -17.49
CA ILE A 316 5.57 -10.35 -17.47
C ILE A 316 4.18 -10.87 -17.09
N ASP A 317 3.90 -12.13 -17.42
CA ASP A 317 2.76 -12.86 -16.86
C ASP A 317 3.07 -13.23 -15.39
N TYR A 318 2.83 -12.26 -14.50
CA TYR A 318 3.21 -12.39 -13.09
C TYR A 318 2.30 -13.37 -12.37
N ASP A 319 2.88 -14.46 -11.86
CA ASP A 319 2.14 -15.53 -11.16
C ASP A 319 1.79 -15.13 -9.71
N PHE A 320 0.74 -14.31 -9.57
CA PHE A 320 0.22 -13.91 -8.25
C PHE A 320 -0.20 -15.08 -7.38
N LYS A 321 -0.64 -16.20 -7.99
CA LYS A 321 -1.09 -17.37 -7.24
C LYS A 321 0.07 -18.06 -6.54
N THR A 322 1.19 -18.26 -7.22
CA THR A 322 2.38 -18.86 -6.64
C THR A 322 3.08 -17.90 -5.68
N TYR A 323 3.34 -16.66 -6.09
CA TYR A 323 4.12 -15.72 -5.28
C TYR A 323 3.31 -15.06 -4.15
N GLY A 324 1.99 -15.05 -4.24
CA GLY A 324 1.08 -14.70 -3.14
C GLY A 324 0.74 -15.86 -2.20
N ASN A 325 1.22 -17.08 -2.50
CA ASN A 325 1.03 -18.24 -1.63
C ASN A 325 1.86 -18.11 -0.35
N LYS A 326 1.24 -18.37 0.81
CA LYS A 326 1.85 -18.18 2.13
C LYS A 326 3.14 -18.99 2.34
N ASP A 327 3.15 -20.23 1.87
CA ASP A 327 4.29 -21.15 2.06
C ASP A 327 5.45 -20.75 1.13
N LYS A 328 5.14 -20.41 -0.15
CA LYS A 328 6.15 -19.91 -1.10
C LYS A 328 6.74 -18.59 -0.64
N ARG A 329 5.91 -17.65 -0.15
CA ARG A 329 6.38 -16.39 0.40
C ARG A 329 7.32 -16.61 1.58
N ALA A 330 6.96 -17.48 2.52
CA ALA A 330 7.80 -17.81 3.68
C ALA A 330 9.14 -18.45 3.25
N GLU A 331 9.10 -19.39 2.30
CA GLU A 331 10.29 -20.01 1.70
C GLU A 331 11.24 -18.95 1.10
N LEU A 332 10.72 -18.06 0.24
CA LEU A 332 11.53 -17.06 -0.45
C LEU A 332 12.15 -16.06 0.52
N LEU A 333 11.41 -15.59 1.52
CA LEU A 333 11.92 -14.66 2.53
C LEU A 333 12.99 -15.32 3.39
N ALA A 334 12.77 -16.57 3.83
CA ALA A 334 13.77 -17.32 4.59
C ALA A 334 15.05 -17.54 3.77
N LYS A 335 14.91 -17.88 2.48
CA LYS A 335 16.09 -18.05 1.59
C LYS A 335 16.83 -16.74 1.36
N TRP A 336 16.12 -15.62 1.18
CA TRP A 336 16.73 -14.29 1.10
C TRP A 336 17.50 -13.95 2.38
N ASP A 337 16.91 -14.20 3.55
CA ASP A 337 17.54 -13.95 4.84
C ASP A 337 18.82 -14.78 5.04
N ASN A 338 18.79 -16.07 4.66
CA ASN A 338 19.88 -17.00 4.92
C ASN A 338 20.99 -17.00 3.86
N GLU A 339 20.67 -16.65 2.60
CA GLU A 339 21.60 -16.81 1.49
C GLU A 339 22.02 -15.49 0.82
N VAL A 340 21.26 -14.40 0.99
CA VAL A 340 21.54 -13.12 0.34
C VAL A 340 21.91 -12.06 1.38
N SER A 341 21.05 -11.82 2.36
CA SER A 341 21.21 -10.71 3.30
C SER A 341 22.44 -10.83 4.19
N VAL A 342 22.94 -12.04 4.39
CA VAL A 342 24.11 -12.37 5.23
C VAL A 342 25.45 -12.23 4.52
N ILE A 343 25.44 -12.06 3.20
CA ILE A 343 26.67 -11.94 2.39
C ILE A 343 27.33 -10.59 2.69
N PRO A 344 28.65 -10.51 2.97
CA PRO A 344 29.36 -9.23 3.06
C PRO A 344 29.31 -8.45 1.74
N ARG A 345 29.13 -7.13 1.81
CA ARG A 345 29.08 -6.22 0.64
C ARG A 345 30.38 -5.49 0.41
#